data_940442f3b38243b751a8690215f152b2
#
_entry.id   940442f3b38243b751a8690215f152b2
#
_cell.length_a   1.000
_cell.length_b   1.000
_cell.length_c   1.000
_cell.angle_alpha   90.00
_cell.angle_beta   90.00
_cell.angle_gamma   90.00
#
_symmetry.space_group_name_H-M   'P 1'
#
loop_
_entity.id
_entity.type
_entity.pdbx_description
1 polymer ?
#
loop_
_entity_poly.entity_id
_entity_poly.type
_entity_poly.pdbx_seq_one_letter_code
_entity_poly.pdbx_strand_id
1 'polypeptide(L)'
;MSGLKLFYFILFGQSISLLGSSLTGFALGVWVYQTSESVMEFTLILVASTLPGIVLGPFIGSWVDRLNRKSLLVGAQAGSALIIMGLAFLYYYDLLRFWHIAVIVSLGSVFATMLQVGFTSTVTLMVPTEDLNKANAALGMVLGLVQLAGPFLAGKALDTIGISTILLIDIVSFSFGLGTLLLASLPSTPAKPADTQTSVWEEVKEAYRFLKSKPGVLGGLYLFTLIWFNVSAVQALITPLVLSYASPSEAGLIMSVAGVGALLGGAVMMGWKGPERRMYGILGAALAIAFILVLLPVYSSLVWIGFWAFVIMALAPVATVCSQTLWQRKVPVHFHGRAFSLRNTIIKAAQPAAFLSAGFLYQSVFEPLMKEGALLANIFGPIWGIGEGRGIALLISLFGILSIVIVLMAWSIRAIRTADTALPDENISRAAT
;
A
#
# COMPACT_ATOMS: atom_id res chain seq x y z
N MET A 1 -12.87 -20.06 25.08
CA MET A 1 -13.51 -18.87 24.45
C MET A 1 -14.22 -19.33 23.19
N SER A 2 -15.42 -18.77 22.86
CA SER A 2 -16.07 -19.04 21.55
C SER A 2 -15.18 -18.47 20.43
N GLY A 3 -15.24 -19.05 19.22
CA GLY A 3 -14.35 -18.68 18.12
C GLY A 3 -14.30 -17.17 17.83
N LEU A 4 -15.46 -16.50 17.82
CA LEU A 4 -15.55 -15.05 17.61
C LEU A 4 -14.89 -14.24 18.75
N LYS A 5 -15.06 -14.67 20.01
CA LYS A 5 -14.40 -14.01 21.16
C LYS A 5 -12.87 -14.17 21.11
N LEU A 6 -12.41 -15.34 20.69
CA LEU A 6 -10.99 -15.60 20.48
C LEU A 6 -10.41 -14.72 19.38
N PHE A 7 -11.15 -14.58 18.27
CA PHE A 7 -10.78 -13.67 17.18
C PHE A 7 -10.62 -12.23 17.66
N TYR A 8 -11.60 -11.65 18.38
CA TYR A 8 -11.50 -10.28 18.88
C TYR A 8 -10.36 -10.10 19.89
N PHE A 9 -10.09 -11.11 20.73
CA PHE A 9 -8.97 -11.08 21.66
C PHE A 9 -7.62 -10.98 20.94
N ILE A 10 -7.42 -11.80 19.90
CA ILE A 10 -6.19 -11.76 19.09
C ILE A 10 -6.13 -10.45 18.28
N LEU A 11 -7.24 -10.06 17.66
CA LEU A 11 -7.34 -8.82 16.88
C LEU A 11 -6.95 -7.60 17.72
N PHE A 12 -7.37 -7.53 18.98
CA PHE A 12 -6.99 -6.45 19.89
C PHE A 12 -5.47 -6.36 20.09
N GLY A 13 -4.80 -7.48 20.42
CA GLY A 13 -3.36 -7.49 20.57
C GLY A 13 -2.62 -7.16 19.28
N GLN A 14 -3.11 -7.69 18.13
CA GLN A 14 -2.55 -7.38 16.83
C GLN A 14 -2.77 -5.92 16.42
N SER A 15 -3.89 -5.30 16.81
CA SER A 15 -4.15 -3.87 16.55
C SER A 15 -3.13 -2.96 17.23
N ILE A 16 -2.79 -3.26 18.50
CA ILE A 16 -1.76 -2.52 19.24
C ILE A 16 -0.40 -2.69 18.57
N SER A 17 -0.05 -3.91 18.19
CA SER A 17 1.21 -4.20 17.50
C SER A 17 1.30 -3.51 16.13
N LEU A 18 0.23 -3.56 15.33
CA LEU A 18 0.17 -2.87 14.03
C LEU A 18 0.32 -1.36 14.17
N LEU A 19 -0.29 -0.77 15.22
CA LEU A 19 -0.15 0.67 15.48
C LEU A 19 1.30 1.01 15.84
N GLY A 20 1.95 0.25 16.74
CA GLY A 20 3.35 0.42 17.07
C GLY A 20 4.26 0.36 15.84
N SER A 21 4.09 -0.67 15.02
CA SER A 21 4.86 -0.82 13.77
C SER A 21 4.59 0.29 12.75
N SER A 22 3.37 0.84 12.72
CA SER A 22 3.05 2.01 11.88
C SER A 22 3.78 3.27 12.37
N LEU A 23 3.87 3.46 13.69
CA LEU A 23 4.65 4.55 14.28
C LEU A 23 6.13 4.44 13.89
N THR A 24 6.72 3.27 14.10
CA THR A 24 8.13 2.98 13.77
C THR A 24 8.40 3.15 12.29
N GLY A 25 7.54 2.63 11.42
CA GLY A 25 7.71 2.72 9.97
C GLY A 25 7.75 4.18 9.47
N PHE A 26 6.83 5.03 9.94
CA PHE A 26 6.82 6.44 9.61
C PHE A 26 8.05 7.16 10.21
N ALA A 27 8.35 6.94 11.48
CA ALA A 27 9.46 7.59 12.16
C ALA A 27 10.82 7.25 11.53
N LEU A 28 11.04 6.00 11.13
CA LEU A 28 12.26 5.57 10.42
C LEU A 28 12.40 6.24 9.05
N GLY A 29 11.30 6.32 8.30
CA GLY A 29 11.30 7.03 7.02
C GLY A 29 11.70 8.49 7.18
N VAL A 30 11.07 9.20 8.13
CA VAL A 30 11.39 10.61 8.44
C VAL A 30 12.84 10.75 8.93
N TRP A 31 13.27 9.86 9.83
CA TRP A 31 14.64 9.90 10.37
C TRP A 31 15.70 9.71 9.28
N VAL A 32 15.48 8.75 8.36
CA VAL A 32 16.39 8.54 7.22
C VAL A 32 16.46 9.80 6.36
N TYR A 33 15.31 10.39 6.02
CA TYR A 33 15.29 11.60 5.21
C TYR A 33 15.98 12.78 5.90
N GLN A 34 15.72 13.01 7.19
CA GLN A 34 16.34 14.11 7.95
C GLN A 34 17.83 13.93 8.18
N THR A 35 18.33 12.68 8.26
CA THR A 35 19.75 12.40 8.53
C THR A 35 20.58 12.40 7.24
N SER A 36 20.01 11.94 6.13
CA SER A 36 20.72 11.82 4.85
C SER A 36 20.47 12.98 3.89
N GLU A 37 19.38 13.75 4.11
CA GLU A 37 18.86 14.75 3.18
C GLU A 37 18.62 14.19 1.76
N SER A 38 18.49 12.85 1.66
CA SER A 38 18.40 12.11 0.40
C SER A 38 17.02 11.51 0.19
N VAL A 39 16.31 12.00 -0.82
CA VAL A 39 15.05 11.39 -1.27
C VAL A 39 15.29 9.98 -1.81
N MET A 40 16.45 9.70 -2.40
CA MET A 40 16.82 8.37 -2.88
C MET A 40 16.91 7.37 -1.72
N GLU A 41 17.58 7.71 -0.62
CA GLU A 41 17.66 6.84 0.55
C GLU A 41 16.27 6.61 1.17
N PHE A 42 15.45 7.65 1.28
CA PHE A 42 14.08 7.52 1.72
C PHE A 42 13.28 6.53 0.84
N THR A 43 13.35 6.67 -0.48
CA THR A 43 12.63 5.77 -1.40
C THR A 43 13.19 4.35 -1.38
N LEU A 44 14.49 4.16 -1.16
CA LEU A 44 15.09 2.83 -0.97
C LEU A 44 14.56 2.12 0.29
N ILE A 45 14.29 2.86 1.38
CA ILE A 45 13.62 2.28 2.56
C ILE A 45 12.19 1.84 2.22
N LEU A 46 11.46 2.61 1.41
CA LEU A 46 10.13 2.21 0.94
C LEU A 46 10.19 0.95 0.05
N VAL A 47 11.21 0.84 -0.81
CA VAL A 47 11.47 -0.40 -1.59
C VAL A 47 11.77 -1.56 -0.64
N ALA A 48 12.65 -1.37 0.33
CA ALA A 48 13.03 -2.37 1.32
C ALA A 48 11.81 -2.84 2.16
N SER A 49 10.86 -1.92 2.46
CA SER A 49 9.64 -2.25 3.21
C SER A 49 8.60 -3.04 2.42
N THR A 50 8.68 -3.08 1.10
CA THR A 50 7.63 -3.66 0.25
C THR A 50 8.12 -4.84 -0.58
N LEU A 51 9.29 -4.71 -1.22
CA LEU A 51 9.80 -5.67 -2.20
C LEU A 51 9.99 -7.09 -1.63
N PRO A 52 10.63 -7.30 -0.44
CA PRO A 52 10.83 -8.65 0.08
C PRO A 52 9.51 -9.38 0.38
N GLY A 53 8.53 -8.68 0.95
CA GLY A 53 7.20 -9.24 1.21
C GLY A 53 6.46 -9.63 -0.07
N ILE A 54 6.61 -8.86 -1.15
CA ILE A 54 6.00 -9.15 -2.45
C ILE A 54 6.66 -10.38 -3.08
N VAL A 55 7.99 -10.41 -3.12
CA VAL A 55 8.77 -11.50 -3.75
C VAL A 55 8.59 -12.82 -3.01
N LEU A 56 8.61 -12.77 -1.67
CA LEU A 56 8.48 -13.97 -0.83
C LEU A 56 7.02 -14.34 -0.54
N GLY A 57 6.06 -13.50 -0.89
CA GLY A 57 4.63 -13.72 -0.63
C GLY A 57 4.11 -15.11 -1.06
N PRO A 58 4.39 -15.61 -2.28
CA PRO A 58 3.99 -16.95 -2.70
C PRO A 58 4.59 -18.07 -1.86
N PHE A 59 5.87 -17.95 -1.43
CA PHE A 59 6.53 -18.90 -0.56
C PHE A 59 5.94 -18.86 0.86
N ILE A 60 5.67 -17.65 1.36
CA ILE A 60 5.02 -17.45 2.67
C ILE A 60 3.65 -18.12 2.69
N GLY A 61 2.85 -17.98 1.63
CA GLY A 61 1.57 -18.69 1.50
C GLY A 61 1.74 -20.21 1.65
N SER A 62 2.71 -20.80 0.95
CA SER A 62 3.04 -22.23 1.08
C SER A 62 3.49 -22.62 2.50
N TRP A 63 4.26 -21.78 3.18
CA TRP A 63 4.67 -22.03 4.58
C TRP A 63 3.48 -21.98 5.54
N VAL A 64 2.56 -21.04 5.36
CA VAL A 64 1.31 -20.92 6.15
C VAL A 64 0.46 -22.19 6.04
N ASP A 65 0.43 -22.81 4.86
CA ASP A 65 -0.35 -24.04 4.63
C ASP A 65 0.30 -25.29 5.20
N ARG A 66 1.65 -25.31 5.30
CA ARG A 66 2.43 -26.48 5.74
C ARG A 66 2.81 -26.45 7.21
N LEU A 67 3.02 -25.27 7.79
CA LEU A 67 3.49 -25.12 9.16
C LEU A 67 2.31 -25.00 10.15
N ASN A 68 2.60 -25.28 11.41
CA ASN A 68 1.65 -24.99 12.48
C ASN A 68 1.41 -23.49 12.55
N ARG A 69 0.17 -23.07 12.32
CA ARG A 69 -0.23 -21.65 12.24
C ARG A 69 0.11 -20.85 13.48
N LYS A 70 -0.07 -21.45 14.67
CA LYS A 70 0.30 -20.79 15.94
C LYS A 70 1.79 -20.53 15.99
N SER A 71 2.61 -21.55 15.70
CA SER A 71 4.08 -21.44 15.71
C SER A 71 4.57 -20.41 14.68
N LEU A 72 3.95 -20.38 13.50
CA LEU A 72 4.28 -19.41 12.45
C LEU A 72 3.96 -17.97 12.89
N LEU A 73 2.76 -17.73 13.42
CA LEU A 73 2.35 -16.40 13.89
C LEU A 73 3.20 -15.93 15.09
N VAL A 74 3.44 -16.82 16.06
CA VAL A 74 4.29 -16.53 17.21
C VAL A 74 5.73 -16.27 16.78
N GLY A 75 6.27 -17.07 15.87
CA GLY A 75 7.63 -16.90 15.32
C GLY A 75 7.76 -15.58 14.54
N ALA A 76 6.80 -15.24 13.70
CA ALA A 76 6.81 -13.98 12.96
C ALA A 76 6.69 -12.74 13.90
N GLN A 77 5.83 -12.82 14.92
CA GLN A 77 5.68 -11.77 15.93
C GLN A 77 6.95 -11.58 16.77
N ALA A 78 7.54 -12.69 17.24
CA ALA A 78 8.80 -12.66 18.00
C ALA A 78 9.97 -12.19 17.12
N GLY A 79 10.03 -12.62 15.86
CA GLY A 79 11.01 -12.15 14.89
C GLY A 79 10.92 -10.65 14.67
N SER A 80 9.70 -10.11 14.50
CA SER A 80 9.48 -8.66 14.39
C SER A 80 9.98 -7.92 15.64
N ALA A 81 9.67 -8.42 16.84
CA ALA A 81 10.15 -7.82 18.08
C ALA A 81 11.68 -7.82 18.17
N LEU A 82 12.33 -8.94 17.82
CA LEU A 82 13.79 -9.08 17.86
C LEU A 82 14.50 -8.10 16.92
N ILE A 83 14.01 -7.93 15.70
CA ILE A 83 14.63 -6.98 14.76
C ILE A 83 14.47 -5.53 15.20
N ILE A 84 13.32 -5.16 15.81
CA ILE A 84 13.14 -3.81 16.35
C ILE A 84 13.99 -3.60 17.62
N MET A 85 14.16 -4.62 18.47
CA MET A 85 15.12 -4.54 19.57
C MET A 85 16.56 -4.35 19.07
N GLY A 86 16.94 -5.07 18.00
CA GLY A 86 18.24 -4.87 17.34
C GLY A 86 18.40 -3.45 16.79
N LEU A 87 17.35 -2.89 16.19
CA LEU A 87 17.34 -1.51 15.70
C LEU A 87 17.50 -0.51 16.87
N ALA A 88 16.75 -0.69 17.95
CA ALA A 88 16.83 0.17 19.13
C ALA A 88 18.22 0.11 19.77
N PHE A 89 18.83 -1.07 19.83
CA PHE A 89 20.20 -1.25 20.30
C PHE A 89 21.19 -0.46 19.42
N LEU A 90 21.15 -0.61 18.10
CA LEU A 90 22.03 0.10 17.18
C LEU A 90 21.85 1.62 17.27
N TYR A 91 20.61 2.07 17.45
CA TYR A 91 20.30 3.49 17.63
C TYR A 91 20.88 4.03 18.95
N TYR A 92 20.70 3.31 20.07
CA TYR A 92 21.16 3.72 21.39
C TYR A 92 22.69 3.88 21.48
N TYR A 93 23.44 3.06 20.73
CA TYR A 93 24.92 3.10 20.70
C TYR A 93 25.48 3.94 19.56
N ASP A 94 24.66 4.75 18.88
CA ASP A 94 25.05 5.58 17.72
C ASP A 94 25.69 4.79 16.56
N LEU A 95 25.39 3.49 16.46
CA LEU A 95 25.88 2.58 15.42
C LEU A 95 24.93 2.49 14.23
N LEU A 96 23.75 3.12 14.32
CA LEU A 96 22.72 3.03 13.29
C LEU A 96 23.17 3.72 12.01
N ARG A 97 23.10 2.98 10.90
CA ARG A 97 23.39 3.47 9.55
C ARG A 97 22.26 3.08 8.61
N PHE A 98 22.14 3.76 7.49
CA PHE A 98 21.14 3.52 6.46
C PHE A 98 20.98 2.03 6.12
N TRP A 99 22.06 1.30 5.86
CA TRP A 99 21.97 -0.10 5.47
C TRP A 99 21.44 -1.02 6.58
N HIS A 100 21.65 -0.70 7.86
CA HIS A 100 21.03 -1.44 8.98
C HIS A 100 19.51 -1.32 8.91
N ILE A 101 19.01 -0.09 8.68
CA ILE A 101 17.59 0.18 8.54
C ILE A 101 17.02 -0.59 7.33
N ALA A 102 17.69 -0.52 6.19
CA ALA A 102 17.27 -1.22 4.98
C ALA A 102 17.12 -2.75 5.20
N VAL A 103 18.08 -3.38 5.87
CA VAL A 103 18.04 -4.81 6.21
C VAL A 103 16.90 -5.11 7.19
N ILE A 104 16.78 -4.33 8.26
CA ILE A 104 15.78 -4.52 9.32
C ILE A 104 14.37 -4.34 8.75
N VAL A 105 14.13 -3.31 7.96
CA VAL A 105 12.84 -3.06 7.33
C VAL A 105 12.51 -4.14 6.29
N SER A 106 13.51 -4.65 5.57
CA SER A 106 13.34 -5.79 4.65
C SER A 106 12.89 -7.06 5.38
N LEU A 107 13.56 -7.41 6.48
CA LEU A 107 13.16 -8.56 7.31
C LEU A 107 11.77 -8.33 7.93
N GLY A 108 11.52 -7.10 8.40
CA GLY A 108 10.21 -6.70 8.93
C GLY A 108 9.08 -6.90 7.93
N SER A 109 9.31 -6.59 6.65
CA SER A 109 8.30 -6.78 5.60
C SER A 109 7.95 -8.27 5.37
N VAL A 110 8.92 -9.16 5.53
CA VAL A 110 8.71 -10.61 5.45
C VAL A 110 7.85 -11.08 6.63
N PHE A 111 8.20 -10.71 7.86
CA PHE A 111 7.42 -11.07 9.04
C PHE A 111 6.01 -10.46 9.01
N ALA A 112 5.88 -9.21 8.58
CA ALA A 112 4.57 -8.57 8.41
C ALA A 112 3.68 -9.32 7.39
N THR A 113 4.27 -9.78 6.28
CA THR A 113 3.56 -10.60 5.29
C THR A 113 3.17 -11.97 5.88
N MET A 114 4.05 -12.60 6.67
CA MET A 114 3.74 -13.86 7.37
C MET A 114 2.58 -13.68 8.37
N LEU A 115 2.59 -12.59 9.14
CA LEU A 115 1.51 -12.25 10.07
C LEU A 115 0.20 -12.00 9.32
N GLN A 116 0.22 -11.21 8.24
CA GLN A 116 -0.96 -10.89 7.45
C GLN A 116 -1.60 -12.13 6.83
N VAL A 117 -0.82 -12.93 6.10
CA VAL A 117 -1.31 -14.13 5.42
C VAL A 117 -1.73 -15.19 6.44
N GLY A 118 -0.91 -15.41 7.46
CA GLY A 118 -1.17 -16.38 8.52
C GLY A 118 -2.42 -16.03 9.33
N PHE A 119 -2.59 -14.77 9.73
CA PHE A 119 -3.77 -14.34 10.48
C PHE A 119 -5.04 -14.42 9.64
N THR A 120 -5.03 -13.91 8.40
CA THR A 120 -6.20 -13.98 7.51
C THR A 120 -6.64 -15.42 7.26
N SER A 121 -5.70 -16.35 7.07
CA SER A 121 -6.02 -17.77 6.89
C SER A 121 -6.51 -18.45 8.18
N THR A 122 -6.14 -17.91 9.34
CA THR A 122 -6.56 -18.44 10.65
C THR A 122 -7.97 -17.97 11.03
N VAL A 123 -8.39 -16.78 10.58
CA VAL A 123 -9.74 -16.23 10.81
C VAL A 123 -10.82 -17.20 10.32
N THR A 124 -10.66 -17.78 9.13
CA THR A 124 -11.62 -18.71 8.54
C THR A 124 -11.79 -20.02 9.31
N LEU A 125 -10.84 -20.35 10.18
CA LEU A 125 -10.90 -21.54 11.04
C LEU A 125 -11.48 -21.25 12.44
N MET A 126 -11.34 -20.01 12.90
CA MET A 126 -11.78 -19.60 14.24
C MET A 126 -13.22 -19.12 14.24
N VAL A 127 -13.60 -18.40 13.16
CA VAL A 127 -14.88 -17.68 13.11
C VAL A 127 -15.91 -18.50 12.31
N PRO A 128 -17.13 -18.71 12.87
CA PRO A 128 -18.23 -19.33 12.13
C PRO A 128 -18.53 -18.58 10.83
N THR A 129 -18.96 -19.30 9.81
CA THR A 129 -19.22 -18.75 8.46
C THR A 129 -20.19 -17.56 8.50
N GLU A 130 -21.17 -17.59 9.40
CA GLU A 130 -22.17 -16.54 9.62
C GLU A 130 -21.57 -15.22 10.09
N ASP A 131 -20.46 -15.27 10.84
CA ASP A 131 -19.78 -14.11 11.44
C ASP A 131 -18.53 -13.65 10.65
N LEU A 132 -18.15 -14.35 9.55
CA LEU A 132 -16.97 -13.98 8.75
C LEU A 132 -17.06 -12.55 8.20
N ASN A 133 -18.25 -12.08 7.83
CA ASN A 133 -18.43 -10.71 7.37
C ASN A 133 -18.12 -9.69 8.48
N LYS A 134 -18.52 -9.97 9.72
CA LYS A 134 -18.22 -9.12 10.88
C LYS A 134 -16.72 -9.12 11.19
N ALA A 135 -16.08 -10.29 11.12
CA ALA A 135 -14.64 -10.43 11.35
C ALA A 135 -13.82 -9.66 10.29
N ASN A 136 -14.16 -9.81 9.01
CA ASN A 136 -13.51 -9.08 7.93
C ASN A 136 -13.73 -7.56 8.01
N ALA A 137 -14.94 -7.13 8.40
CA ALA A 137 -15.23 -5.71 8.64
C ALA A 137 -14.38 -5.16 9.80
N ALA A 138 -14.23 -5.91 10.90
CA ALA A 138 -13.38 -5.51 12.03
C ALA A 138 -11.90 -5.41 11.63
N LEU A 139 -11.38 -6.38 10.85
CA LEU A 139 -10.03 -6.32 10.29
C LEU A 139 -9.84 -5.07 9.43
N GLY A 140 -10.76 -4.80 8.51
CA GLY A 140 -10.71 -3.62 7.65
C GLY A 140 -10.75 -2.32 8.45
N MET A 141 -11.56 -2.26 9.51
CA MET A 141 -11.65 -1.11 10.42
C MET A 141 -10.33 -0.88 11.15
N VAL A 142 -9.70 -1.92 11.70
CA VAL A 142 -8.39 -1.81 12.37
C VAL A 142 -7.33 -1.31 11.41
N LEU A 143 -7.22 -1.89 10.23
CA LEU A 143 -6.24 -1.46 9.21
C LEU A 143 -6.47 0.00 8.80
N GLY A 144 -7.73 0.41 8.61
CA GLY A 144 -8.08 1.80 8.31
C GLY A 144 -7.71 2.78 9.44
N LEU A 145 -7.99 2.40 10.68
CA LEU A 145 -7.63 3.21 11.85
C LEU A 145 -6.12 3.34 12.02
N VAL A 146 -5.36 2.25 11.85
CA VAL A 146 -3.90 2.27 11.92
C VAL A 146 -3.31 3.14 10.82
N GLN A 147 -3.82 3.03 9.61
CA GLN A 147 -3.37 3.84 8.47
C GLN A 147 -3.68 5.33 8.64
N LEU A 148 -4.79 5.66 9.30
CA LEU A 148 -5.18 7.03 9.60
C LEU A 148 -4.42 7.60 10.79
N ALA A 149 -4.39 6.89 11.92
CA ALA A 149 -3.83 7.40 13.16
C ALA A 149 -2.30 7.28 13.23
N GLY A 150 -1.73 6.24 12.60
CA GLY A 150 -0.32 5.90 12.68
C GLY A 150 0.61 7.06 12.31
N PRO A 151 0.53 7.62 11.08
CA PRO A 151 1.41 8.72 10.66
C PRO A 151 1.26 9.98 11.50
N PHE A 152 0.04 10.35 11.91
CA PHE A 152 -0.20 11.51 12.78
C PHE A 152 0.43 11.33 14.16
N LEU A 153 0.16 10.20 14.80
CA LEU A 153 0.71 9.89 16.11
C LEU A 153 2.24 9.76 16.04
N ALA A 154 2.76 9.17 14.98
CA ALA A 154 4.20 9.03 14.75
C ALA A 154 4.88 10.39 14.55
N GLY A 155 4.33 11.26 13.73
CA GLY A 155 4.86 12.60 13.50
C GLY A 155 4.89 13.41 14.79
N LYS A 156 3.77 13.42 15.54
CA LYS A 156 3.69 14.10 16.82
C LYS A 156 4.64 13.50 17.88
N ALA A 157 4.73 12.17 17.95
CA ALA A 157 5.64 11.50 18.86
C ALA A 157 7.11 11.80 18.50
N LEU A 158 7.43 11.85 17.21
CA LEU A 158 8.79 12.16 16.77
C LEU A 158 9.23 13.57 17.21
N ASP A 159 8.34 14.56 17.10
CA ASP A 159 8.60 15.94 17.53
C ASP A 159 8.66 16.12 19.05
N THR A 160 7.96 15.28 19.83
CA THR A 160 7.80 15.47 21.29
C THR A 160 8.66 14.54 22.14
N ILE A 161 8.75 13.28 21.79
CA ILE A 161 9.40 12.23 22.60
C ILE A 161 10.55 11.53 21.88
N GLY A 162 10.76 11.84 20.57
CA GLY A 162 11.84 11.31 19.76
C GLY A 162 11.71 9.85 19.34
N ILE A 163 12.59 9.44 18.42
CA ILE A 163 12.55 8.10 17.81
C ILE A 163 12.85 6.98 18.80
N SER A 164 13.73 7.17 19.77
CA SER A 164 14.06 6.18 20.79
C SER A 164 12.82 5.70 21.57
N THR A 165 11.96 6.64 21.96
CA THR A 165 10.72 6.31 22.68
C THR A 165 9.71 5.62 21.77
N ILE A 166 9.64 5.99 20.48
CA ILE A 166 8.80 5.30 19.50
C ILE A 166 9.23 3.83 19.35
N LEU A 167 10.53 3.56 19.25
CA LEU A 167 11.05 2.19 19.20
C LEU A 167 10.70 1.38 20.45
N LEU A 168 10.77 1.98 21.64
CA LEU A 168 10.34 1.33 22.89
C LEU A 168 8.83 1.04 22.89
N ILE A 169 8.01 1.98 22.44
CA ILE A 169 6.56 1.77 22.29
C ILE A 169 6.27 0.60 21.36
N ASP A 170 6.99 0.47 20.24
CA ASP A 170 6.80 -0.63 19.31
C ASP A 170 7.22 -1.97 19.92
N ILE A 171 8.37 -2.04 20.62
CA ILE A 171 8.80 -3.24 21.34
C ILE A 171 7.74 -3.69 22.36
N VAL A 172 7.19 -2.75 23.12
CA VAL A 172 6.10 -3.03 24.08
C VAL A 172 4.85 -3.49 23.33
N SER A 173 4.51 -2.87 22.22
CA SER A 173 3.34 -3.23 21.41
C SER A 173 3.42 -4.66 20.88
N PHE A 174 4.61 -5.11 20.45
CA PHE A 174 4.83 -6.51 20.07
C PHE A 174 4.56 -7.50 21.22
N SER A 175 4.83 -7.10 22.45
CA SER A 175 4.53 -7.94 23.63
C SER A 175 3.03 -8.20 23.78
N PHE A 176 2.18 -7.23 23.46
CA PHE A 176 0.72 -7.42 23.45
C PHE A 176 0.29 -8.38 22.34
N GLY A 177 0.80 -8.20 21.11
CA GLY A 177 0.54 -9.10 19.99
C GLY A 177 0.99 -10.53 20.29
N LEU A 178 2.21 -10.69 20.82
CA LEU A 178 2.76 -11.98 21.21
C LEU A 178 1.99 -12.63 22.35
N GLY A 179 1.65 -11.86 23.39
CA GLY A 179 0.88 -12.33 24.53
C GLY A 179 -0.48 -12.90 24.14
N THR A 180 -1.23 -12.20 23.28
CA THR A 180 -2.52 -12.70 22.80
C THR A 180 -2.38 -13.97 21.96
N LEU A 181 -1.34 -14.10 21.12
CA LEU A 181 -1.08 -15.32 20.36
C LEU A 181 -0.67 -16.51 21.24
N LEU A 182 0.16 -16.30 22.26
CA LEU A 182 0.59 -17.34 23.18
C LEU A 182 -0.58 -17.87 24.01
N LEU A 183 -1.43 -16.98 24.53
CA LEU A 183 -2.59 -17.31 25.34
C LEU A 183 -3.74 -17.90 24.50
N ALA A 184 -3.77 -17.64 23.21
CA ALA A 184 -4.79 -18.17 22.30
C ALA A 184 -4.59 -19.66 22.03
N SER A 185 -5.67 -20.45 22.17
CA SER A 185 -5.72 -21.84 21.68
C SER A 185 -6.22 -21.82 20.24
N LEU A 186 -5.28 -21.69 19.29
CA LEU A 186 -5.61 -21.73 17.87
C LEU A 186 -5.92 -23.16 17.41
N PRO A 187 -6.92 -23.36 16.54
CA PRO A 187 -7.20 -24.67 15.95
C PRO A 187 -5.97 -25.18 15.17
N SER A 188 -5.49 -26.37 15.49
CA SER A 188 -4.47 -27.03 14.68
C SER A 188 -5.14 -27.70 13.49
N THR A 189 -4.90 -27.22 12.29
CA THR A 189 -5.22 -27.99 11.08
C THR A 189 -4.06 -28.93 10.80
N PRO A 190 -4.34 -30.22 10.52
CA PRO A 190 -3.32 -31.10 9.95
C PRO A 190 -2.78 -30.46 8.67
N ALA A 191 -1.46 -30.48 8.51
CA ALA A 191 -0.85 -30.03 7.26
C ALA A 191 -1.52 -30.78 6.09
N LYS A 192 -2.10 -30.07 5.15
CA LYS A 192 -2.60 -30.69 3.93
C LYS A 192 -1.40 -31.32 3.20
N PRO A 193 -1.49 -32.59 2.80
CA PRO A 193 -0.52 -33.16 1.87
C PRO A 193 -0.46 -32.24 0.65
N ALA A 194 0.74 -32.02 0.13
CA ALA A 194 0.94 -31.25 -1.11
C ALA A 194 0.27 -32.03 -2.26
N ASP A 195 -1.03 -31.80 -2.44
CA ASP A 195 -1.76 -32.33 -3.59
C ASP A 195 -1.70 -31.30 -4.70
N THR A 196 -1.37 -31.83 -5.89
CA THR A 196 -1.31 -31.18 -7.21
C THR A 196 -0.04 -30.40 -7.57
N GLN A 197 0.70 -31.09 -8.39
CA GLN A 197 1.88 -30.72 -9.15
C GLN A 197 1.61 -29.76 -10.34
N THR A 198 0.67 -28.85 -10.24
CA THR A 198 0.62 -27.77 -11.23
C THR A 198 1.67 -26.73 -10.88
N SER A 199 2.64 -26.58 -11.73
CA SER A 199 3.67 -25.55 -11.57
C SER A 199 2.99 -24.16 -11.47
N VAL A 200 3.36 -23.37 -10.47
CA VAL A 200 2.89 -21.98 -10.33
C VAL A 200 3.07 -21.22 -11.66
N TRP A 201 4.12 -21.51 -12.42
CA TRP A 201 4.36 -20.95 -13.74
C TRP A 201 3.32 -21.36 -14.80
N GLU A 202 2.78 -22.55 -14.72
CA GLU A 202 1.73 -23.00 -15.64
C GLU A 202 0.41 -22.28 -15.33
N GLU A 203 0.08 -22.11 -14.07
CA GLU A 203 -1.09 -21.33 -13.66
C GLU A 203 -1.00 -19.86 -14.08
N VAL A 204 0.17 -19.24 -13.92
CA VAL A 204 0.44 -17.87 -14.38
C VAL A 204 0.32 -17.76 -15.90
N LYS A 205 0.89 -18.72 -16.66
CA LYS A 205 0.78 -18.75 -18.12
C LYS A 205 -0.66 -18.92 -18.59
N GLU A 206 -1.42 -19.76 -17.92
CA GLU A 206 -2.83 -20.00 -18.25
C GLU A 206 -3.66 -18.74 -17.97
N ALA A 207 -3.48 -18.10 -16.80
CA ALA A 207 -4.13 -16.84 -16.47
C ALA A 207 -3.79 -15.74 -17.49
N TYR A 208 -2.52 -15.63 -17.89
CA TYR A 208 -2.11 -14.65 -18.88
C TYR A 208 -2.70 -14.93 -20.28
N ARG A 209 -2.74 -16.20 -20.71
CA ARG A 209 -3.40 -16.59 -21.99
C ARG A 209 -4.88 -16.24 -21.98
N PHE A 210 -5.56 -16.51 -20.86
CA PHE A 210 -6.95 -16.13 -20.69
C PHE A 210 -7.14 -14.61 -20.80
N LEU A 211 -6.33 -13.81 -20.11
CA LEU A 211 -6.40 -12.35 -20.21
C LEU A 211 -6.09 -11.83 -21.61
N LYS A 212 -5.15 -12.47 -22.32
CA LYS A 212 -4.80 -12.14 -23.72
C LYS A 212 -5.99 -12.37 -24.68
N SER A 213 -6.85 -13.33 -24.39
CA SER A 213 -8.08 -13.54 -25.17
C SER A 213 -9.14 -12.46 -24.93
N LYS A 214 -8.97 -11.62 -23.89
CA LYS A 214 -9.89 -10.53 -23.52
C LYS A 214 -9.14 -9.17 -23.50
N PRO A 215 -8.85 -8.58 -24.67
CA PRO A 215 -7.96 -7.43 -24.78
C PRO A 215 -8.44 -6.20 -23.99
N GLY A 216 -9.74 -6.02 -23.81
CA GLY A 216 -10.29 -4.95 -22.97
C GLY A 216 -9.95 -5.09 -21.49
N VAL A 217 -9.98 -6.31 -20.93
CA VAL A 217 -9.62 -6.58 -19.53
C VAL A 217 -8.11 -6.48 -19.34
N LEU A 218 -7.33 -7.03 -20.28
CA LEU A 218 -5.87 -6.94 -20.26
C LEU A 218 -5.38 -5.49 -20.38
N GLY A 219 -5.96 -4.72 -21.31
CA GLY A 219 -5.67 -3.29 -21.46
C GLY A 219 -6.04 -2.50 -20.22
N GLY A 220 -7.17 -2.83 -19.58
CA GLY A 220 -7.57 -2.26 -18.28
C GLY A 220 -6.58 -2.61 -17.17
N LEU A 221 -5.98 -3.81 -17.17
CA LEU A 221 -4.93 -4.19 -16.21
C LEU A 221 -3.68 -3.31 -16.39
N TYR A 222 -3.18 -3.17 -17.60
CA TYR A 222 -2.00 -2.33 -17.87
C TYR A 222 -2.26 -0.86 -17.53
N LEU A 223 -3.43 -0.35 -17.91
CA LEU A 223 -3.84 1.01 -17.53
C LEU A 223 -3.82 1.19 -16.01
N PHE A 224 -4.47 0.28 -15.28
CA PHE A 224 -4.53 0.38 -13.82
C PHE A 224 -3.15 0.24 -13.18
N THR A 225 -2.29 -0.61 -13.72
CA THR A 225 -0.90 -0.77 -13.27
C THR A 225 -0.07 0.50 -13.49
N LEU A 226 -0.21 1.15 -14.65
CA LEU A 226 0.48 2.41 -14.94
C LEU A 226 -0.01 3.57 -14.06
N ILE A 227 -1.33 3.66 -13.83
CA ILE A 227 -1.89 4.65 -12.91
C ILE A 227 -1.36 4.39 -11.49
N TRP A 228 -1.37 3.12 -11.05
CA TRP A 228 -0.89 2.74 -9.73
C TRP A 228 0.61 3.01 -9.57
N PHE A 229 1.41 2.81 -10.62
CA PHE A 229 2.82 3.18 -10.66
C PHE A 229 2.99 4.68 -10.40
N ASN A 230 2.29 5.55 -11.14
CA ASN A 230 2.39 7.00 -10.97
C ASN A 230 1.92 7.45 -9.57
N VAL A 231 0.81 6.90 -9.06
CA VAL A 231 0.32 7.20 -7.71
C VAL A 231 1.34 6.77 -6.65
N SER A 232 1.95 5.60 -6.81
CA SER A 232 3.00 5.12 -5.88
C SER A 232 4.24 6.00 -5.94
N ALA A 233 4.67 6.45 -7.12
CA ALA A 233 5.80 7.38 -7.25
C ALA A 233 5.51 8.69 -6.50
N VAL A 234 4.30 9.24 -6.64
CA VAL A 234 3.89 10.44 -5.89
C VAL A 234 3.82 10.16 -4.38
N GLN A 235 3.30 9.00 -3.97
CA GLN A 235 3.26 8.59 -2.57
C GLN A 235 4.66 8.59 -1.93
N ALA A 236 5.69 8.17 -2.67
CA ALA A 236 7.07 8.20 -2.19
C ALA A 236 7.62 9.64 -2.08
N LEU A 237 7.13 10.57 -2.88
CA LEU A 237 7.63 11.93 -2.95
C LEU A 237 6.91 12.90 -2.01
N ILE A 238 5.68 12.61 -1.59
CA ILE A 238 4.86 13.56 -0.82
C ILE A 238 5.45 13.84 0.57
N THR A 239 5.99 12.83 1.25
CA THR A 239 6.62 13.00 2.56
C THR A 239 7.88 13.86 2.48
N PRO A 240 8.87 13.58 1.61
CA PRO A 240 10.00 14.46 1.39
C PRO A 240 9.61 15.89 0.97
N LEU A 241 8.59 16.02 0.10
CA LEU A 241 8.08 17.34 -0.30
C LEU A 241 7.60 18.13 0.92
N VAL A 242 6.80 17.54 1.78
CA VAL A 242 6.28 18.23 2.96
C VAL A 242 7.39 18.52 3.96
N LEU A 243 8.28 17.56 4.20
CA LEU A 243 9.40 17.73 5.13
C LEU A 243 10.43 18.78 4.68
N SER A 244 10.45 19.18 3.39
CA SER A 244 11.32 20.26 2.92
C SER A 244 10.93 21.66 3.44
N TYR A 245 9.70 21.81 4.00
CA TYR A 245 9.24 23.10 4.55
C TYR A 245 8.36 22.97 5.79
N ALA A 246 8.14 21.78 6.30
CA ALA A 246 7.23 21.50 7.40
C ALA A 246 7.81 20.45 8.37
N SER A 247 7.23 20.36 9.56
CA SER A 247 7.64 19.40 10.58
C SER A 247 7.13 17.98 10.32
N PRO A 248 7.72 16.94 10.95
CA PRO A 248 7.22 15.58 10.95
C PRO A 248 5.75 15.45 11.39
N SER A 249 5.34 16.25 12.38
CA SER A 249 3.95 16.29 12.85
C SER A 249 2.98 16.76 11.77
N GLU A 250 3.36 17.78 11.02
CA GLU A 250 2.57 18.32 9.90
C GLU A 250 2.51 17.35 8.73
N ALA A 251 3.61 16.65 8.42
CA ALA A 251 3.63 15.59 7.42
C ALA A 251 2.69 14.43 7.81
N GLY A 252 2.74 14.01 9.07
CA GLY A 252 1.83 13.00 9.62
C GLY A 252 0.36 13.44 9.56
N LEU A 253 0.08 14.72 9.84
CA LEU A 253 -1.28 15.28 9.74
C LEU A 253 -1.82 15.20 8.30
N ILE A 254 -1.02 15.57 7.30
CA ILE A 254 -1.44 15.48 5.88
C ILE A 254 -1.79 14.04 5.51
N MET A 255 -0.97 13.07 5.93
CA MET A 255 -1.26 11.65 5.67
C MET A 255 -2.56 11.20 6.33
N SER A 256 -2.84 11.68 7.55
CA SER A 256 -4.08 11.35 8.26
C SER A 256 -5.29 11.99 7.61
N VAL A 257 -5.20 13.25 7.17
CA VAL A 257 -6.25 13.94 6.41
C VAL A 257 -6.55 13.18 5.10
N ALA A 258 -5.51 12.69 4.42
CA ALA A 258 -5.67 11.83 3.26
C ALA A 258 -6.38 10.51 3.62
N GLY A 259 -6.03 9.89 4.77
CA GLY A 259 -6.70 8.69 5.29
C GLY A 259 -8.20 8.89 5.55
N VAL A 260 -8.59 10.05 6.10
CA VAL A 260 -10.01 10.42 6.24
C VAL A 260 -10.69 10.48 4.87
N GLY A 261 -10.03 11.03 3.86
CA GLY A 261 -10.52 11.04 2.49
C GLY A 261 -10.83 9.63 1.97
N ALA A 262 -9.90 8.69 2.17
CA ALA A 262 -10.08 7.30 1.77
C ALA A 262 -11.28 6.62 2.46
N LEU A 263 -11.47 6.86 3.76
CA LEU A 263 -12.61 6.33 4.51
C LEU A 263 -13.93 6.90 4.00
N LEU A 264 -14.00 8.22 3.80
CA LEU A 264 -15.21 8.87 3.30
C LEU A 264 -15.52 8.45 1.86
N GLY A 265 -14.51 8.35 0.99
CA GLY A 265 -14.68 7.84 -0.37
C GLY A 265 -15.19 6.40 -0.39
N GLY A 266 -14.67 5.53 0.51
CA GLY A 266 -15.17 4.17 0.71
C GLY A 266 -16.62 4.14 1.18
N ALA A 267 -16.98 4.99 2.15
CA ALA A 267 -18.35 5.12 2.65
C ALA A 267 -19.33 5.59 1.55
N VAL A 268 -18.93 6.56 0.74
CA VAL A 268 -19.72 7.01 -0.43
C VAL A 268 -19.94 5.84 -1.40
N MET A 269 -18.94 5.02 -1.67
CA MET A 269 -19.05 3.87 -2.57
C MET A 269 -19.95 2.74 -2.02
N MET A 270 -20.15 2.66 -0.71
CA MET A 270 -21.14 1.72 -0.12
C MET A 270 -22.58 2.16 -0.41
N GLY A 271 -22.87 3.46 -0.39
CA GLY A 271 -24.20 4.00 -0.70
C GLY A 271 -24.44 4.22 -2.20
N TRP A 272 -23.42 4.69 -2.91
CA TRP A 272 -23.47 4.93 -4.33
C TRP A 272 -22.96 3.72 -5.11
N LYS A 273 -23.83 3.05 -5.83
CA LYS A 273 -23.47 1.85 -6.59
C LYS A 273 -22.41 2.07 -7.69
N GLY A 274 -21.89 3.31 -7.81
CA GLY A 274 -20.96 3.73 -8.86
C GLY A 274 -21.64 3.89 -10.22
N PRO A 275 -20.90 4.39 -11.25
CA PRO A 275 -21.44 4.58 -12.60
C PRO A 275 -21.78 3.22 -13.23
N GLU A 276 -22.84 3.17 -14.04
CA GLU A 276 -23.27 1.94 -14.74
C GLU A 276 -22.13 1.35 -15.58
N ARG A 277 -21.43 2.23 -16.31
CA ARG A 277 -20.23 1.85 -17.07
C ARG A 277 -18.99 1.95 -16.16
N ARG A 278 -18.56 0.82 -15.64
CA ARG A 278 -17.44 0.75 -14.66
C ARG A 278 -16.14 1.31 -15.21
N MET A 279 -15.89 1.13 -16.51
CA MET A 279 -14.68 1.66 -17.13
C MET A 279 -14.66 3.20 -17.12
N TYR A 280 -15.80 3.87 -17.28
CA TYR A 280 -15.87 5.33 -17.13
C TYR A 280 -15.62 5.80 -15.71
N GLY A 281 -16.00 5.01 -14.69
CA GLY A 281 -15.65 5.29 -13.31
C GLY A 281 -14.14 5.22 -13.07
N ILE A 282 -13.47 4.21 -13.64
CA ILE A 282 -12.01 4.06 -13.55
C ILE A 282 -11.32 5.23 -14.26
N LEU A 283 -11.66 5.49 -15.51
CA LEU A 283 -11.03 6.54 -16.32
C LEU A 283 -11.31 7.93 -15.77
N GLY A 284 -12.55 8.21 -15.34
CA GLY A 284 -12.93 9.51 -14.78
C GLY A 284 -12.25 9.82 -13.45
N ALA A 285 -12.23 8.86 -12.52
CA ALA A 285 -11.52 9.04 -11.25
C ALA A 285 -10.00 9.18 -11.47
N ALA A 286 -9.42 8.36 -12.36
CA ALA A 286 -8.00 8.45 -12.69
C ALA A 286 -7.64 9.80 -13.33
N LEU A 287 -8.48 10.32 -14.22
CA LEU A 287 -8.27 11.62 -14.85
C LEU A 287 -8.36 12.76 -13.82
N ALA A 288 -9.37 12.72 -12.94
CA ALA A 288 -9.50 13.71 -11.87
C ALA A 288 -8.29 13.69 -10.94
N ILE A 289 -7.85 12.50 -10.49
CA ILE A 289 -6.63 12.35 -9.67
C ILE A 289 -5.41 12.91 -10.42
N ALA A 290 -5.26 12.60 -11.71
CA ALA A 290 -4.14 13.07 -12.51
C ALA A 290 -4.08 14.61 -12.61
N PHE A 291 -5.21 15.27 -12.81
CA PHE A 291 -5.31 16.74 -12.77
C PHE A 291 -4.93 17.30 -11.41
N ILE A 292 -5.40 16.67 -10.34
CA ILE A 292 -5.07 17.12 -8.97
C ILE A 292 -3.59 16.97 -8.71
N LEU A 293 -2.93 15.91 -9.20
CA LEU A 293 -1.49 15.72 -9.06
C LEU A 293 -0.67 16.84 -9.73
N VAL A 294 -1.18 17.45 -10.81
CA VAL A 294 -0.54 18.63 -11.42
C VAL A 294 -0.66 19.86 -10.52
N LEU A 295 -1.82 20.05 -9.87
CA LEU A 295 -2.11 21.22 -9.07
C LEU A 295 -1.57 21.14 -7.63
N LEU A 296 -1.52 19.94 -7.06
CA LEU A 296 -1.18 19.72 -5.65
C LEU A 296 0.15 20.38 -5.23
N PRO A 297 1.25 20.24 -5.97
CA PRO A 297 2.55 20.76 -5.53
C PRO A 297 2.81 22.22 -5.92
N VAL A 298 1.85 22.92 -6.53
CA VAL A 298 2.02 24.32 -6.99
C VAL A 298 2.24 25.27 -5.81
N TYR A 299 1.54 25.06 -4.70
CA TYR A 299 1.68 25.88 -3.50
C TYR A 299 2.24 25.07 -2.33
N SER A 300 3.24 25.62 -1.63
CA SER A 300 3.80 25.08 -0.37
C SER A 300 2.92 25.47 0.83
N SER A 301 1.66 25.06 0.81
CA SER A 301 0.73 25.30 1.89
C SER A 301 0.21 23.96 2.40
N LEU A 302 0.32 23.72 3.72
CA LEU A 302 -0.17 22.51 4.36
C LEU A 302 -1.68 22.32 4.12
N VAL A 303 -2.44 23.41 4.19
CA VAL A 303 -3.88 23.38 3.93
C VAL A 303 -4.18 22.98 2.50
N TRP A 304 -3.43 23.54 1.53
CA TRP A 304 -3.59 23.24 0.12
C TRP A 304 -3.25 21.77 -0.19
N ILE A 305 -2.08 21.32 0.26
CA ILE A 305 -1.64 19.94 0.04
C ILE A 305 -2.56 18.96 0.77
N GLY A 306 -2.94 19.25 2.01
CA GLY A 306 -3.86 18.42 2.79
C GLY A 306 -5.23 18.29 2.13
N PHE A 307 -5.79 19.40 1.62
CA PHE A 307 -7.05 19.40 0.89
C PHE A 307 -6.99 18.50 -0.36
N TRP A 308 -5.97 18.66 -1.20
CA TRP A 308 -5.85 17.87 -2.42
C TRP A 308 -5.50 16.40 -2.14
N ALA A 309 -4.69 16.13 -1.12
CA ALA A 309 -4.43 14.77 -0.67
C ALA A 309 -5.71 14.07 -0.19
N PHE A 310 -6.57 14.78 0.55
CA PHE A 310 -7.90 14.31 0.93
C PHE A 310 -8.75 13.97 -0.30
N VAL A 311 -8.84 14.89 -1.28
CA VAL A 311 -9.65 14.68 -2.48
C VAL A 311 -9.15 13.50 -3.32
N ILE A 312 -7.82 13.37 -3.51
CA ILE A 312 -7.21 12.22 -4.20
C ILE A 312 -7.64 10.91 -3.53
N MET A 313 -7.49 10.85 -2.21
CA MET A 313 -7.80 9.64 -1.45
C MET A 313 -9.31 9.36 -1.37
N ALA A 314 -10.16 10.39 -1.45
CA ALA A 314 -11.61 10.21 -1.55
C ALA A 314 -12.05 9.68 -2.93
N LEU A 315 -11.32 10.01 -4.00
CA LEU A 315 -11.58 9.51 -5.36
C LEU A 315 -11.02 8.09 -5.61
N ALA A 316 -9.95 7.70 -4.93
CA ALA A 316 -9.28 6.41 -5.13
C ALA A 316 -10.22 5.19 -4.99
N PRO A 317 -11.15 5.12 -4.01
CA PRO A 317 -12.12 4.03 -3.91
C PRO A 317 -13.02 3.88 -5.14
N VAL A 318 -13.35 4.97 -5.85
CA VAL A 318 -14.16 4.92 -7.07
C VAL A 318 -13.46 4.07 -8.14
N ALA A 319 -12.18 4.36 -8.41
CA ALA A 319 -11.39 3.60 -9.39
C ALA A 319 -11.21 2.14 -8.94
N THR A 320 -10.90 1.92 -7.65
CA THR A 320 -10.60 0.59 -7.10
C THR A 320 -11.83 -0.32 -7.11
N VAL A 321 -12.99 0.18 -6.63
CA VAL A 321 -14.24 -0.59 -6.58
C VAL A 321 -14.76 -0.87 -7.99
N CYS A 322 -14.72 0.13 -8.89
CA CYS A 322 -15.11 -0.08 -10.29
C CYS A 322 -14.22 -1.12 -10.98
N SER A 323 -12.90 -1.07 -10.75
CA SER A 323 -11.95 -2.06 -11.27
C SER A 323 -12.23 -3.46 -10.71
N GLN A 324 -12.45 -3.57 -9.39
CA GLN A 324 -12.75 -4.85 -8.74
C GLN A 324 -14.04 -5.47 -9.29
N THR A 325 -15.11 -4.67 -9.40
CA THR A 325 -16.41 -5.10 -9.95
C THR A 325 -16.30 -5.54 -11.40
N LEU A 326 -15.54 -4.81 -12.23
CA LEU A 326 -15.30 -5.16 -13.63
C LEU A 326 -14.66 -6.56 -13.73
N TRP A 327 -13.62 -6.82 -12.95
CA TRP A 327 -12.94 -8.11 -12.94
C TRP A 327 -13.85 -9.24 -12.45
N GLN A 328 -14.61 -9.02 -11.38
CA GLN A 328 -15.56 -10.01 -10.87
C GLN A 328 -16.65 -10.39 -11.88
N ARG A 329 -17.06 -9.46 -12.76
CA ARG A 329 -18.06 -9.73 -13.80
C ARG A 329 -17.48 -10.41 -15.03
N LYS A 330 -16.27 -10.03 -15.47
CA LYS A 330 -15.69 -10.43 -16.76
C LYS A 330 -14.78 -11.64 -16.69
N VAL A 331 -14.41 -12.08 -15.49
CA VAL A 331 -13.60 -13.29 -15.27
C VAL A 331 -14.50 -14.39 -14.70
N PRO A 332 -14.51 -15.61 -15.25
CA PRO A 332 -15.29 -16.74 -14.74
C PRO A 332 -14.90 -17.09 -13.29
N VAL A 333 -15.86 -17.48 -12.46
CA VAL A 333 -15.65 -17.78 -11.02
C VAL A 333 -14.55 -18.83 -10.80
N HIS A 334 -14.53 -19.90 -11.63
CA HIS A 334 -13.52 -20.96 -11.51
C HIS A 334 -12.09 -20.47 -11.84
N PHE A 335 -11.96 -19.29 -12.45
CA PHE A 335 -10.67 -18.68 -12.83
C PHE A 335 -10.27 -17.51 -11.93
N HIS A 336 -11.13 -17.08 -10.98
CA HIS A 336 -10.90 -15.93 -10.13
C HIS A 336 -9.57 -16.02 -9.38
N GLY A 337 -9.27 -17.16 -8.74
CA GLY A 337 -8.04 -17.30 -7.96
C GLY A 337 -6.78 -16.98 -8.77
N ARG A 338 -6.63 -17.60 -9.94
CA ARG A 338 -5.46 -17.43 -10.82
C ARG A 338 -5.38 -16.02 -11.42
N ALA A 339 -6.51 -15.51 -11.94
CA ALA A 339 -6.56 -14.20 -12.59
C ALA A 339 -6.36 -13.05 -11.59
N PHE A 340 -6.96 -13.10 -10.40
CA PHE A 340 -6.78 -12.08 -9.38
C PHE A 340 -5.39 -12.13 -8.75
N SER A 341 -4.80 -13.33 -8.58
CA SER A 341 -3.42 -13.46 -8.12
C SER A 341 -2.45 -12.80 -9.11
N LEU A 342 -2.58 -13.11 -10.40
CA LEU A 342 -1.76 -12.49 -11.45
C LEU A 342 -1.93 -10.96 -11.48
N ARG A 343 -3.17 -10.47 -11.46
CA ARG A 343 -3.48 -9.04 -11.39
C ARG A 343 -2.80 -8.36 -10.20
N ASN A 344 -2.98 -8.90 -9.00
CA ASN A 344 -2.43 -8.32 -7.78
C ASN A 344 -0.90 -8.35 -7.78
N THR A 345 -0.29 -9.39 -8.31
CA THR A 345 1.17 -9.49 -8.46
C THR A 345 1.70 -8.41 -9.38
N ILE A 346 1.09 -8.22 -10.56
CA ILE A 346 1.51 -7.19 -11.53
C ILE A 346 1.37 -5.79 -10.93
N ILE A 347 0.24 -5.48 -10.30
CA ILE A 347 -0.01 -4.16 -9.70
C ILE A 347 0.96 -3.90 -8.54
N LYS A 348 1.14 -4.87 -7.64
CA LYS A 348 2.04 -4.71 -6.49
C LYS A 348 3.51 -4.63 -6.90
N ALA A 349 3.94 -5.37 -7.91
CA ALA A 349 5.32 -5.31 -8.42
C ALA A 349 5.68 -3.95 -9.03
N ALA A 350 4.69 -3.19 -9.51
CA ALA A 350 4.91 -1.84 -10.01
C ALA A 350 5.29 -0.84 -8.89
N GLN A 351 4.90 -1.08 -7.64
CA GLN A 351 5.11 -0.14 -6.53
C GLN A 351 6.58 0.05 -6.16
N PRO A 352 7.40 -0.98 -5.91
CA PRO A 352 8.83 -0.80 -5.65
C PRO A 352 9.58 -0.14 -6.82
N ALA A 353 9.21 -0.48 -8.06
CA ALA A 353 9.77 0.14 -9.25
C ALA A 353 9.42 1.64 -9.33
N ALA A 354 8.20 2.02 -8.92
CA ALA A 354 7.78 3.41 -8.84
C ALA A 354 8.57 4.19 -7.78
N PHE A 355 8.75 3.61 -6.59
CA PHE A 355 9.54 4.23 -5.53
C PHE A 355 10.98 4.47 -5.96
N LEU A 356 11.61 3.45 -6.54
CA LEU A 356 12.98 3.55 -7.02
C LEU A 356 13.13 4.60 -8.13
N SER A 357 12.24 4.59 -9.11
CA SER A 357 12.28 5.57 -10.20
C SER A 357 12.02 7.00 -9.72
N ALA A 358 11.13 7.21 -8.76
CA ALA A 358 10.85 8.52 -8.18
C ALA A 358 12.07 9.09 -7.47
N GLY A 359 12.73 8.30 -6.62
CA GLY A 359 13.94 8.71 -5.92
C GLY A 359 15.10 8.99 -6.89
N PHE A 360 15.32 8.10 -7.86
CA PHE A 360 16.37 8.26 -8.86
C PHE A 360 16.16 9.50 -9.75
N LEU A 361 14.96 9.67 -10.29
CA LEU A 361 14.65 10.83 -11.13
C LEU A 361 14.82 12.14 -10.36
N TYR A 362 14.34 12.20 -9.12
CA TYR A 362 14.53 13.40 -8.32
C TYR A 362 16.01 13.69 -8.10
N GLN A 363 16.75 12.76 -7.51
CA GLN A 363 18.14 12.98 -7.09
C GLN A 363 19.09 13.25 -8.26
N SER A 364 18.92 12.53 -9.39
CA SER A 364 19.83 12.59 -10.52
C SER A 364 19.46 13.64 -11.56
N VAL A 365 18.19 14.06 -11.62
CA VAL A 365 17.70 14.94 -12.70
C VAL A 365 17.07 16.21 -12.15
N PHE A 366 16.00 16.06 -11.33
CA PHE A 366 15.18 17.22 -10.98
C PHE A 366 15.80 18.11 -9.91
N GLU A 367 16.50 17.52 -8.94
CA GLU A 367 17.19 18.29 -7.91
C GLU A 367 18.28 19.19 -8.52
N PRO A 368 19.26 18.68 -9.31
CA PRO A 368 20.30 19.54 -9.89
C PRO A 368 19.76 20.56 -10.89
N LEU A 369 18.72 20.21 -11.66
CA LEU A 369 18.17 21.10 -12.69
C LEU A 369 17.19 22.16 -12.12
N MET A 370 16.76 22.05 -10.87
CA MET A 370 15.92 23.03 -10.18
C MET A 370 16.68 23.91 -9.18
N LYS A 371 18.02 23.77 -9.09
CA LYS A 371 18.88 24.69 -8.34
C LYS A 371 18.88 26.09 -8.97
N GLU A 372 19.12 27.10 -8.19
CA GLU A 372 19.17 28.50 -8.63
C GLU A 372 20.12 28.64 -9.82
N GLY A 373 19.65 29.30 -10.89
CA GLY A 373 20.39 29.46 -12.14
C GLY A 373 20.40 28.26 -13.10
N ALA A 374 19.84 27.11 -12.71
CA ALA A 374 19.75 25.94 -13.57
C ALA A 374 18.60 26.04 -14.60
N LEU A 375 18.64 25.19 -15.63
CA LEU A 375 17.75 25.26 -16.80
C LEU A 375 16.27 25.17 -16.40
N LEU A 376 15.88 24.19 -15.59
CA LEU A 376 14.49 24.01 -15.21
C LEU A 376 14.01 25.06 -14.21
N ALA A 377 14.90 25.57 -13.36
CA ALA A 377 14.59 26.66 -12.45
C ALA A 377 14.21 27.95 -13.20
N ASN A 378 14.90 28.25 -14.31
CA ASN A 378 14.58 29.42 -15.11
C ASN A 378 13.25 29.30 -15.87
N ILE A 379 12.88 28.08 -16.29
CA ILE A 379 11.65 27.83 -17.08
C ILE A 379 10.44 27.64 -16.15
N PHE A 380 10.57 26.80 -15.14
CA PHE A 380 9.48 26.34 -14.29
C PHE A 380 9.43 27.02 -12.91
N GLY A 381 10.51 27.69 -12.51
CA GLY A 381 10.59 28.42 -11.24
C GLY A 381 9.46 29.44 -11.02
N PRO A 382 9.01 30.21 -12.05
CA PRO A 382 7.86 31.11 -11.88
C PRO A 382 6.57 30.45 -11.41
N ILE A 383 6.37 29.14 -11.69
CA ILE A 383 5.15 28.40 -11.34
C ILE A 383 5.34 27.57 -10.07
N TRP A 384 6.41 26.77 -10.02
CA TRP A 384 6.65 25.84 -8.91
C TRP A 384 7.56 26.39 -7.81
N GLY A 385 8.19 27.53 -8.01
CA GLY A 385 9.20 28.11 -7.12
C GLY A 385 10.60 27.54 -7.37
N ILE A 386 11.58 28.10 -6.68
CA ILE A 386 12.99 27.71 -6.71
C ILE A 386 13.42 27.37 -5.27
N GLY A 387 14.30 26.39 -5.10
CA GLY A 387 14.83 25.97 -3.79
C GLY A 387 14.54 24.53 -3.43
N GLU A 388 14.74 24.19 -2.17
CA GLU A 388 14.57 22.82 -1.65
C GLU A 388 13.15 22.30 -1.86
N GLY A 389 13.02 21.02 -2.23
CA GLY A 389 11.73 20.37 -2.49
C GLY A 389 11.04 20.78 -3.79
N ARG A 390 11.49 21.83 -4.50
CA ARG A 390 10.83 22.31 -5.72
C ARG A 390 11.02 21.38 -6.91
N GLY A 391 12.14 20.69 -6.98
CA GLY A 391 12.32 19.58 -7.91
C GLY A 391 11.35 18.44 -7.69
N ILE A 392 11.00 18.15 -6.42
CA ILE A 392 9.95 17.16 -6.08
C ILE A 392 8.60 17.65 -6.59
N ALA A 393 8.29 18.92 -6.36
CA ALA A 393 7.02 19.53 -6.80
C ALA A 393 6.82 19.41 -8.32
N LEU A 394 7.86 19.77 -9.09
CA LEU A 394 7.85 19.65 -10.55
C LEU A 394 7.69 18.18 -10.99
N LEU A 395 8.42 17.26 -10.35
CA LEU A 395 8.35 15.82 -10.68
C LEU A 395 6.96 15.24 -10.41
N ILE A 396 6.32 15.60 -9.30
CA ILE A 396 4.93 15.19 -9.00
C ILE A 396 3.98 15.69 -10.10
N SER A 397 4.11 16.95 -10.51
CA SER A 397 3.28 17.50 -11.59
C SER A 397 3.50 16.78 -12.92
N LEU A 398 4.74 16.39 -13.23
CA LEU A 398 5.04 15.60 -14.42
C LEU A 398 4.43 14.20 -14.37
N PHE A 399 4.42 13.52 -13.22
CA PHE A 399 3.66 12.27 -13.04
C PHE A 399 2.15 12.49 -13.22
N GLY A 400 1.63 13.64 -12.80
CA GLY A 400 0.26 14.06 -13.09
C GLY A 400 -0.01 14.19 -14.58
N ILE A 401 0.84 14.93 -15.31
CA ILE A 401 0.73 15.11 -16.76
C ILE A 401 0.85 13.77 -17.50
N LEU A 402 1.81 12.94 -17.11
CA LEU A 402 1.98 11.59 -17.68
C LEU A 402 0.71 10.75 -17.45
N SER A 403 0.12 10.82 -16.27
CA SER A 403 -1.14 10.13 -15.97
C SER A 403 -2.30 10.63 -16.82
N ILE A 404 -2.41 11.94 -17.07
CA ILE A 404 -3.41 12.51 -17.98
C ILE A 404 -3.23 11.92 -19.39
N VAL A 405 -2.02 11.90 -19.91
CA VAL A 405 -1.72 11.34 -21.24
C VAL A 405 -2.08 9.86 -21.30
N ILE A 406 -1.69 9.07 -20.32
CA ILE A 406 -2.02 7.63 -20.25
C ILE A 406 -3.54 7.41 -20.25
N VAL A 407 -4.28 8.16 -19.42
CA VAL A 407 -5.73 8.02 -19.34
C VAL A 407 -6.42 8.43 -20.64
N LEU A 408 -5.98 9.53 -21.26
CA LEU A 408 -6.54 9.99 -22.55
C LEU A 408 -6.24 9.00 -23.68
N MET A 409 -5.02 8.43 -23.74
CA MET A 409 -4.70 7.35 -24.67
C MET A 409 -5.57 6.12 -24.43
N ALA A 410 -5.75 5.70 -23.18
CA ALA A 410 -6.62 4.58 -22.85
C ALA A 410 -8.09 4.85 -23.21
N TRP A 411 -8.54 6.09 -23.07
CA TRP A 411 -9.89 6.53 -23.45
C TRP A 411 -10.09 6.43 -24.98
N SER A 412 -9.07 6.72 -25.79
CA SER A 412 -9.13 6.62 -27.26
C SER A 412 -9.18 5.16 -27.74
N ILE A 413 -8.66 4.20 -26.97
CA ILE A 413 -8.66 2.77 -27.30
C ILE A 413 -10.05 2.18 -27.03
N ARG A 414 -10.80 1.89 -28.11
CA ARG A 414 -12.17 1.35 -28.04
C ARG A 414 -12.25 0.08 -27.18
N ALA A 415 -11.31 -0.84 -27.32
CA ALA A 415 -11.30 -2.11 -26.56
C ALA A 415 -11.24 -1.89 -25.05
N ILE A 416 -10.52 -0.87 -24.58
CA ILE A 416 -10.44 -0.52 -23.15
C ILE A 416 -11.73 0.19 -22.74
N ARG A 417 -12.12 1.24 -23.45
CA ARG A 417 -13.28 2.07 -23.12
C ARG A 417 -14.59 1.28 -23.06
N THR A 418 -14.74 0.25 -23.89
CA THR A 418 -15.96 -0.57 -23.95
C THR A 418 -15.82 -1.94 -23.31
N ALA A 419 -14.77 -2.17 -22.51
CA ALA A 419 -14.48 -3.47 -21.89
C ALA A 419 -15.63 -4.01 -21.02
N ASP A 420 -16.39 -3.12 -20.39
CA ASP A 420 -17.54 -3.47 -19.55
C ASP A 420 -18.81 -3.82 -20.34
N THR A 421 -18.96 -3.29 -21.57
CA THR A 421 -20.15 -3.49 -22.40
C THR A 421 -19.92 -4.48 -23.55
N ALA A 422 -18.70 -4.52 -24.13
CA ALA A 422 -18.38 -5.37 -25.26
C ALA A 422 -18.09 -6.84 -24.88
N LEU A 423 -17.73 -7.09 -23.62
CA LEU A 423 -17.47 -8.43 -23.12
C LEU A 423 -18.70 -8.95 -22.35
N PRO A 424 -19.10 -10.22 -22.55
CA PRO A 424 -20.20 -10.81 -21.80
C PRO A 424 -19.89 -10.89 -20.30
N ASP A 425 -20.92 -10.80 -19.47
CA ASP A 425 -20.81 -11.05 -18.04
C ASP A 425 -20.82 -12.57 -17.80
N GLU A 426 -19.70 -13.13 -17.40
CA GLU A 426 -19.49 -14.58 -17.25
C GLU A 426 -20.28 -15.19 -16.07
N ASN A 427 -20.71 -14.37 -15.10
CA ASN A 427 -21.28 -14.84 -13.85
C ASN A 427 -22.82 -14.64 -13.74
N ILE A 428 -23.47 -13.97 -14.71
CA ILE A 428 -24.93 -13.75 -14.69
C ILE A 428 -25.67 -14.89 -15.36
N SER A 429 -25.05 -15.64 -16.26
CA SER A 429 -25.70 -16.73 -17.01
C SER A 429 -26.04 -17.97 -16.16
N ARG A 430 -25.48 -18.12 -14.95
CA ARG A 430 -25.75 -19.28 -14.08
C ARG A 430 -26.89 -19.09 -13.05
N ALA A 431 -27.44 -17.89 -12.91
CA ALA A 431 -28.59 -17.64 -12.05
C ALA A 431 -29.92 -17.75 -12.80
N ALA A 432 -29.89 -17.97 -14.13
CA ALA A 432 -31.05 -18.08 -15.00
C ALA A 432 -31.26 -19.50 -15.58
N THR A 433 -30.46 -20.46 -15.20
CA THR A 433 -30.62 -21.90 -15.43
C THR A 433 -30.65 -22.64 -14.09
#